data_c3541fbc862f8c915feff6bdc1d2307e
#
_entry.id   c3541fbc862f8c915feff6bdc1d2307e
#
_cell.length_a   1.000
_cell.length_b   1.000
_cell.length_c   1.000
_cell.angle_alpha   90.00
_cell.angle_beta   90.00
_cell.angle_gamma   90.00
#
_symmetry.space_group_name_H-M   'P 1'
#
loop_
_entity.id
_entity.type
_entity.pdbx_description
1 polymer ?
#
loop_
_entity_poly.entity_id
_entity_poly.type
_entity_poly.pdbx_seq_one_letter_code
_entity_poly.pdbx_strand_id
1 'polypeptide(L)'
;VFSVKFWGVRGSIPCSDPGIPRYGGNTSCLEVRCGEHLIILDAGTGVRYLGQALDQSKPIDADVFLTHTHFDHVCGIPFFGPFYNPNNTFRIWAGHLIPEMTIEQVLVDMMMAPLFPVPLKIFAANISYHDFPAGETVDVKPGVSVRTAKLNHPNRATGYRVDYKGKSFCYLTDTEHVHDQLDQNI
;
A
#
# COMPACT_ATOMS: atom_id res chain seq x y z
N VAL A 1 2.28 -20.90 -1.42
CA VAL A 1 3.43 -20.09 -1.88
C VAL A 1 3.54 -18.86 -0.98
N PHE A 2 4.79 -18.40 -0.69
CA PHE A 2 5.07 -17.07 -0.13
C PHE A 2 5.97 -16.37 -1.12
N SER A 3 5.47 -15.31 -1.75
CA SER A 3 6.20 -14.61 -2.80
C SER A 3 5.95 -13.09 -2.74
N VAL A 4 6.93 -12.34 -3.20
CA VAL A 4 6.86 -10.88 -3.33
C VAL A 4 7.16 -10.52 -4.76
N LYS A 5 6.33 -9.64 -5.34
CA LYS A 5 6.52 -9.09 -6.68
C LYS A 5 6.48 -7.57 -6.61
N PHE A 6 7.47 -6.94 -7.21
CA PHE A 6 7.57 -5.48 -7.28
C PHE A 6 6.88 -4.98 -8.56
N TRP A 7 5.93 -4.07 -8.41
CA TRP A 7 5.20 -3.41 -9.50
C TRP A 7 5.64 -1.97 -9.70
N GLY A 8 6.25 -1.38 -8.67
CA GLY A 8 6.84 -0.07 -8.68
C GLY A 8 7.77 0.13 -7.49
N VAL A 9 8.90 0.80 -7.72
CA VAL A 9 9.95 1.06 -6.73
C VAL A 9 10.56 2.45 -6.89
N ARG A 10 9.94 3.31 -7.70
CA ARG A 10 10.39 4.68 -7.91
C ARG A 10 9.86 5.57 -6.80
N GLY A 11 10.73 6.41 -6.23
CA GLY A 11 10.33 7.44 -5.27
C GLY A 11 9.90 8.74 -5.95
N SER A 12 9.09 9.50 -5.26
CA SER A 12 8.62 10.86 -5.53
C SER A 12 7.69 11.02 -6.73
N ILE A 13 8.08 10.59 -7.92
CA ILE A 13 7.32 10.83 -9.16
C ILE A 13 7.59 9.72 -10.17
N PRO A 14 6.54 9.23 -10.88
CA PRO A 14 6.74 8.24 -11.92
C PRO A 14 7.52 8.84 -13.08
N CYS A 15 8.41 8.02 -13.68
CA CYS A 15 9.25 8.43 -14.81
C CYS A 15 9.12 7.41 -15.95
N SER A 16 9.09 7.91 -17.18
CA SER A 16 9.06 7.09 -18.41
C SER A 16 10.37 7.11 -19.19
N ASP A 17 11.49 7.41 -18.52
CA ASP A 17 12.80 7.56 -19.16
C ASP A 17 13.32 6.19 -19.66
N PRO A 18 13.71 6.07 -20.93
CA PRO A 18 14.36 4.88 -21.47
C PRO A 18 15.67 4.49 -20.74
N GLY A 19 16.30 5.43 -20.02
CA GLY A 19 17.52 5.20 -19.23
C GLY A 19 17.30 4.41 -17.94
N ILE A 20 16.04 4.13 -17.53
CA ILE A 20 15.70 3.41 -16.29
C ILE A 20 14.98 2.06 -16.50
N PRO A 21 15.38 1.22 -17.49
CA PRO A 21 14.63 0.01 -17.81
C PRO A 21 14.70 -1.07 -16.73
N ARG A 22 15.74 -1.05 -15.88
CA ARG A 22 16.03 -2.16 -14.95
C ARG A 22 14.93 -2.37 -13.91
N TYR A 23 14.41 -1.29 -13.31
CA TYR A 23 13.41 -1.35 -12.25
C TYR A 23 12.09 -0.68 -12.65
N GLY A 24 12.07 -0.04 -13.83
CA GLY A 24 10.93 0.71 -14.32
C GLY A 24 10.73 2.05 -13.63
N GLY A 25 9.74 2.80 -14.08
CA GLY A 25 9.46 4.15 -13.60
C GLY A 25 8.19 4.28 -12.77
N ASN A 26 7.54 3.17 -12.39
CA ASN A 26 6.37 3.21 -11.54
C ASN A 26 6.73 3.46 -10.08
N THR A 27 5.91 4.24 -9.39
CA THR A 27 6.04 4.49 -7.97
C THR A 27 5.53 3.32 -7.13
N SER A 28 5.83 3.35 -5.84
CA SER A 28 5.80 2.26 -4.88
C SER A 28 4.52 1.42 -4.92
N CYS A 29 4.69 0.13 -5.25
CA CYS A 29 3.64 -0.89 -5.13
C CYS A 29 4.24 -2.29 -5.13
N LEU A 30 3.97 -3.07 -4.11
CA LEU A 30 4.39 -4.46 -4.00
C LEU A 30 3.18 -5.38 -3.84
N GLU A 31 3.26 -6.55 -4.46
CA GLU A 31 2.35 -7.68 -4.28
C GLU A 31 2.99 -8.72 -3.39
N VAL A 32 2.35 -9.08 -2.28
CA VAL A 32 2.78 -10.18 -1.40
C VAL A 32 1.71 -11.26 -1.41
N ARG A 33 2.10 -12.49 -1.74
CA ARG A 33 1.22 -13.65 -1.71
C ARG A 33 1.52 -14.53 -0.51
N CYS A 34 0.52 -14.72 0.34
CA CYS A 34 0.54 -15.64 1.47
C CYS A 34 -0.44 -16.80 1.18
N GLY A 35 0.00 -17.80 0.39
CA GLY A 35 -0.91 -18.78 -0.20
C GLY A 35 -1.80 -18.12 -1.24
N GLU A 36 -3.11 -18.21 -1.04
CA GLU A 36 -4.11 -17.55 -1.91
C GLU A 36 -4.39 -16.09 -1.46
N HIS A 37 -3.94 -15.72 -0.26
CA HIS A 37 -4.20 -14.38 0.25
C HIS A 37 -3.27 -13.34 -0.39
N LEU A 38 -3.86 -12.23 -0.82
CA LEU A 38 -3.19 -11.10 -1.45
C LEU A 38 -3.04 -9.97 -0.43
N ILE A 39 -1.80 -9.51 -0.24
CA ILE A 39 -1.48 -8.25 0.43
C ILE A 39 -0.82 -7.34 -0.59
N ILE A 40 -1.24 -6.09 -0.64
CA ILE A 40 -0.66 -5.02 -1.45
C ILE A 40 0.02 -4.05 -0.49
N LEU A 41 1.29 -3.75 -0.72
CA LEU A 41 2.03 -2.76 0.05
C LEU A 41 2.25 -1.53 -0.83
N ASP A 42 1.66 -0.41 -0.45
CA ASP A 42 1.52 0.84 -1.18
C ASP A 42 0.78 0.74 -2.51
N ALA A 43 0.23 1.87 -2.93
CA ALA A 43 -0.62 2.00 -4.10
C ALA A 43 -0.23 3.19 -4.98
N GLY A 44 1.08 3.35 -5.23
CA GLY A 44 1.61 4.24 -6.25
C GLY A 44 1.22 3.78 -7.66
N THR A 45 1.82 4.35 -8.69
CA THR A 45 1.42 4.04 -10.08
C THR A 45 1.56 2.57 -10.47
N GLY A 46 2.42 1.80 -9.77
CA GLY A 46 2.57 0.36 -9.96
C GLY A 46 1.28 -0.44 -9.72
N VAL A 47 0.38 0.04 -8.87
CA VAL A 47 -0.87 -0.67 -8.54
C VAL A 47 -1.80 -0.83 -9.74
N ARG A 48 -1.75 0.10 -10.71
CA ARG A 48 -2.50 0.00 -11.96
C ARG A 48 -2.13 -1.27 -12.73
N TYR A 49 -0.84 -1.55 -12.84
CA TYR A 49 -0.36 -2.74 -13.54
C TYR A 49 -0.60 -4.03 -12.77
N LEU A 50 -0.50 -4.00 -11.44
CA LEU A 50 -0.96 -5.08 -10.60
C LEU A 50 -2.44 -5.39 -10.88
N GLY A 51 -3.31 -4.36 -10.88
CA GLY A 51 -4.74 -4.54 -11.14
C GLY A 51 -5.04 -5.15 -12.51
N GLN A 52 -4.26 -4.82 -13.53
CA GLN A 52 -4.38 -5.41 -14.87
C GLN A 52 -3.94 -6.87 -14.93
N ALA A 53 -2.98 -7.28 -14.08
CA ALA A 53 -2.43 -8.62 -14.04
C ALA A 53 -3.23 -9.59 -13.15
N LEU A 54 -4.08 -9.07 -12.27
CA LEU A 54 -4.94 -9.90 -11.43
C LEU A 54 -6.02 -10.62 -12.26
N ASP A 55 -6.27 -11.89 -11.93
CA ASP A 55 -7.38 -12.64 -12.51
C ASP A 55 -8.73 -12.08 -12.04
N GLN A 56 -9.37 -11.30 -12.90
CA GLN A 56 -10.65 -10.66 -12.62
C GLN A 56 -11.86 -11.54 -12.95
N SER A 57 -11.65 -12.79 -13.36
CA SER A 57 -12.72 -13.77 -13.54
C SER A 57 -13.30 -14.27 -12.21
N LYS A 58 -12.62 -13.99 -11.10
CA LYS A 58 -12.99 -14.36 -9.73
C LYS A 58 -13.02 -13.12 -8.84
N PRO A 59 -13.85 -13.13 -7.78
CA PRO A 59 -13.78 -12.09 -6.76
C PRO A 59 -12.38 -11.99 -6.15
N ILE A 60 -11.91 -10.76 -5.99
CA ILE A 60 -10.64 -10.45 -5.33
C ILE A 60 -10.94 -10.08 -3.87
N ASP A 61 -10.25 -10.75 -2.94
CA ASP A 61 -10.26 -10.44 -1.51
C ASP A 61 -8.82 -10.12 -1.08
N ALA A 62 -8.54 -8.86 -0.72
CA ALA A 62 -7.19 -8.41 -0.46
C ALA A 62 -7.10 -7.34 0.64
N ASP A 63 -5.90 -7.24 1.22
CA ASP A 63 -5.52 -6.19 2.15
C ASP A 63 -4.51 -5.25 1.51
N VAL A 64 -4.74 -3.94 1.62
CA VAL A 64 -3.87 -2.88 1.11
C VAL A 64 -3.29 -2.14 2.30
N PHE A 65 -1.99 -2.24 2.53
CA PHE A 65 -1.29 -1.54 3.59
C PHE A 65 -0.53 -0.35 3.00
N LEU A 66 -0.85 0.84 3.46
CA LEU A 66 -0.16 2.06 3.06
C LEU A 66 0.90 2.41 4.11
N THR A 67 2.15 2.53 3.66
CA THR A 67 3.25 2.95 4.54
C THR A 67 3.02 4.37 5.01
N HIS A 68 2.63 5.24 4.11
CA HIS A 68 2.21 6.61 4.36
C HIS A 68 1.45 7.16 3.15
N THR A 69 0.99 8.41 3.24
CA THR A 69 0.10 9.01 2.24
C THR A 69 0.76 10.10 1.41
N HIS A 70 2.09 10.09 1.24
CA HIS A 70 2.71 10.90 0.21
C HIS A 70 2.21 10.46 -1.17
N PHE A 71 2.16 11.40 -2.09
CA PHE A 71 1.41 11.23 -3.34
C PHE A 71 1.89 10.02 -4.18
N ASP A 72 3.16 9.75 -4.22
CA ASP A 72 3.76 8.62 -4.94
C ASP A 72 3.42 7.24 -4.36
N HIS A 73 2.91 7.18 -3.12
CA HIS A 73 2.44 5.95 -2.49
C HIS A 73 0.94 5.70 -2.63
N VAL A 74 0.15 6.73 -3.05
CA VAL A 74 -1.31 6.64 -3.11
C VAL A 74 -1.91 7.04 -4.47
N CYS A 75 -1.15 7.71 -5.34
CA CYS A 75 -1.64 8.28 -6.60
C CYS A 75 -2.21 7.24 -7.58
N GLY A 76 -1.89 5.98 -7.42
CA GLY A 76 -2.42 4.90 -8.26
C GLY A 76 -3.81 4.40 -7.84
N ILE A 77 -4.27 4.73 -6.63
CA ILE A 77 -5.56 4.26 -6.08
C ILE A 77 -6.74 4.52 -7.03
N PRO A 78 -6.91 5.72 -7.61
CA PRO A 78 -8.00 5.99 -8.52
C PRO A 78 -7.95 5.17 -9.82
N PHE A 79 -6.82 4.58 -10.13
CA PHE A 79 -6.55 3.81 -11.36
C PHE A 79 -6.44 2.31 -11.12
N PHE A 80 -6.72 1.85 -9.91
CA PHE A 80 -6.75 0.42 -9.57
C PHE A 80 -8.09 -0.18 -9.98
N GLY A 81 -8.15 -0.75 -11.20
CA GLY A 81 -9.37 -1.29 -11.80
C GLY A 81 -10.21 -2.20 -10.89
N PRO A 82 -9.60 -3.09 -10.07
CA PRO A 82 -10.35 -3.93 -9.15
C PRO A 82 -11.26 -3.22 -8.14
N PHE A 83 -11.00 -1.93 -7.80
CA PHE A 83 -11.89 -1.16 -6.91
C PHE A 83 -13.25 -0.82 -7.54
N TYR A 84 -13.38 -0.93 -8.84
CA TYR A 84 -14.63 -0.67 -9.57
C TYR A 84 -15.51 -1.90 -9.73
N ASN A 85 -15.07 -3.09 -9.30
CA ASN A 85 -15.85 -4.32 -9.40
C ASN A 85 -16.59 -4.60 -8.07
N PRO A 86 -17.94 -4.60 -8.05
CA PRO A 86 -18.73 -4.80 -6.83
C PRO A 86 -18.56 -6.18 -6.18
N ASN A 87 -18.01 -7.14 -6.88
CA ASN A 87 -17.76 -8.49 -6.33
C ASN A 87 -16.47 -8.58 -5.52
N ASN A 88 -15.63 -7.52 -5.54
CA ASN A 88 -14.36 -7.51 -4.84
C ASN A 88 -14.49 -6.95 -3.42
N THR A 89 -13.58 -7.38 -2.55
CA THR A 89 -13.48 -6.93 -1.16
C THR A 89 -12.06 -6.48 -0.86
N PHE A 90 -11.92 -5.28 -0.31
CA PHE A 90 -10.63 -4.73 0.09
C PHE A 90 -10.68 -4.14 1.49
N ARG A 91 -9.59 -4.27 2.24
CA ARG A 91 -9.34 -3.60 3.50
C ARG A 91 -8.13 -2.72 3.33
N ILE A 92 -8.29 -1.41 3.51
CA ILE A 92 -7.21 -0.43 3.40
C ILE A 92 -6.75 -0.07 4.81
N TRP A 93 -5.46 -0.26 5.07
CA TRP A 93 -4.82 -0.12 6.37
C TRP A 93 -3.81 1.01 6.37
N ALA A 94 -3.82 1.86 7.42
CA ALA A 94 -2.85 2.94 7.60
C ALA A 94 -2.45 3.08 9.08
N GLY A 95 -1.14 3.07 9.35
CA GLY A 95 -0.60 3.11 10.71
C GLY A 95 -0.02 4.46 11.15
N HIS A 96 -0.14 5.52 10.33
CA HIS A 96 0.58 6.78 10.52
C HIS A 96 -0.32 8.00 10.75
N LEU A 97 -1.64 7.89 10.53
CA LEU A 97 -2.54 9.05 10.43
C LEU A 97 -3.16 9.46 11.75
N ILE A 98 -3.55 8.49 12.58
CA ILE A 98 -4.24 8.79 13.84
C ILE A 98 -3.29 9.44 14.88
N PRO A 99 -3.82 10.31 15.75
CA PRO A 99 -5.24 10.69 15.89
C PRO A 99 -5.70 11.83 14.97
N GLU A 100 -4.85 12.40 14.13
CA GLU A 100 -5.10 13.65 13.41
C GLU A 100 -6.08 13.47 12.24
N MET A 101 -6.00 12.36 11.53
CA MET A 101 -6.80 12.05 10.33
C MET A 101 -7.10 10.56 10.24
N THR A 102 -8.00 10.18 9.31
CA THR A 102 -8.23 8.79 8.90
C THR A 102 -7.82 8.58 7.45
N ILE A 103 -7.53 7.34 7.09
CA ILE A 103 -7.18 7.01 5.69
C ILE A 103 -8.36 7.29 4.75
N GLU A 104 -9.59 7.04 5.19
CA GLU A 104 -10.77 7.37 4.40
C GLU A 104 -10.83 8.87 4.08
N GLN A 105 -10.59 9.75 5.08
CA GLN A 105 -10.59 11.19 4.86
C GLN A 105 -9.51 11.62 3.88
N VAL A 106 -8.28 11.10 4.01
CA VAL A 106 -7.19 11.41 3.06
C VAL A 106 -7.57 11.03 1.62
N LEU A 107 -8.17 9.86 1.43
CA LEU A 107 -8.58 9.42 0.10
C LEU A 107 -9.77 10.22 -0.47
N VAL A 108 -10.70 10.66 0.39
CA VAL A 108 -11.77 11.60 0.00
C VAL A 108 -11.17 12.91 -0.48
N ASP A 109 -10.22 13.47 0.28
CA ASP A 109 -9.58 14.76 -0.06
C ASP A 109 -8.75 14.66 -1.34
N MET A 110 -8.03 13.54 -1.53
CA MET A 110 -7.27 13.28 -2.75
C MET A 110 -8.17 13.19 -4.00
N MET A 111 -9.36 12.60 -3.86
CA MET A 111 -10.30 12.40 -4.96
C MET A 111 -11.41 13.47 -4.98
N MET A 112 -11.05 14.71 -4.75
CA MET A 112 -11.99 15.84 -4.70
C MET A 112 -11.73 16.83 -5.83
N ALA A 113 -12.82 17.36 -6.40
CA ALA A 113 -12.74 18.46 -7.37
C ALA A 113 -12.09 19.71 -6.71
N PRO A 114 -11.29 20.48 -7.45
CA PRO A 114 -10.97 20.36 -8.87
C PRO A 114 -9.78 19.44 -9.20
N LEU A 115 -9.14 18.82 -8.21
CA LEU A 115 -7.94 18.02 -8.40
C LEU A 115 -8.24 16.67 -9.06
N PHE A 116 -9.40 16.09 -8.75
CA PHE A 116 -9.81 14.81 -9.33
C PHE A 116 -11.28 14.87 -9.79
N PRO A 117 -11.62 14.27 -10.97
CA PRO A 117 -12.93 14.47 -11.58
C PRO A 117 -14.06 13.64 -10.95
N VAL A 118 -13.72 12.58 -10.20
CA VAL A 118 -14.71 11.69 -9.60
C VAL A 118 -14.40 11.45 -8.12
N PRO A 119 -15.42 11.46 -7.26
CA PRO A 119 -15.23 11.28 -5.82
C PRO A 119 -14.95 9.81 -5.44
N LEU A 120 -14.42 9.57 -4.25
CA LEU A 120 -14.06 8.24 -3.73
C LEU A 120 -15.23 7.23 -3.83
N LYS A 121 -16.45 7.68 -3.65
CA LYS A 121 -17.69 6.86 -3.77
C LYS A 121 -17.94 6.22 -5.14
N ILE A 122 -17.11 6.52 -6.15
CA ILE A 122 -17.18 5.86 -7.47
C ILE A 122 -16.75 4.39 -7.37
N PHE A 123 -15.98 4.02 -6.36
CA PHE A 123 -15.58 2.63 -6.15
C PHE A 123 -16.79 1.77 -5.79
N ALA A 124 -16.98 0.70 -6.57
CA ALA A 124 -18.10 -0.21 -6.40
C ALA A 124 -17.76 -1.43 -5.53
N ALA A 125 -16.47 -1.71 -5.32
CA ALA A 125 -16.02 -2.80 -4.44
C ALA A 125 -16.42 -2.55 -2.99
N ASN A 126 -16.52 -3.63 -2.21
CA ASN A 126 -16.69 -3.53 -0.77
C ASN A 126 -15.35 -3.14 -0.13
N ILE A 127 -15.19 -1.86 0.21
CA ILE A 127 -13.95 -1.32 0.79
C ILE A 127 -14.21 -0.92 2.24
N SER A 128 -13.33 -1.39 3.14
CA SER A 128 -13.28 -0.95 4.53
C SER A 128 -11.95 -0.27 4.83
N TYR A 129 -11.98 0.73 5.70
CA TYR A 129 -10.83 1.55 6.07
C TYR A 129 -10.45 1.29 7.52
N HIS A 130 -9.18 1.09 7.79
CA HIS A 130 -8.66 0.69 9.10
C HIS A 130 -7.44 1.52 9.46
N ASP A 131 -7.62 2.41 10.42
CA ASP A 131 -6.53 3.18 11.00
C ASP A 131 -6.10 2.54 12.32
N PHE A 132 -4.78 2.45 12.55
CA PHE A 132 -4.20 1.84 13.75
C PHE A 132 -2.89 2.55 14.13
N PRO A 133 -2.42 2.49 15.39
CA PRO A 133 -1.13 3.04 15.75
C PRO A 133 0.01 2.12 15.28
N ALA A 134 0.99 2.66 14.55
CA ALA A 134 2.19 1.90 14.17
C ALA A 134 2.93 1.40 15.41
N GLY A 135 3.43 0.15 15.35
CA GLY A 135 3.99 -0.63 16.46
C GLY A 135 3.11 -1.81 16.85
N GLU A 136 1.86 -1.85 16.39
CA GLU A 136 0.96 -2.98 16.62
C GLU A 136 1.16 -4.10 15.59
N THR A 137 0.65 -5.28 15.92
CA THR A 137 0.55 -6.42 15.00
C THR A 137 -0.89 -6.55 14.53
N VAL A 138 -1.08 -6.62 13.21
CA VAL A 138 -2.38 -6.84 12.57
C VAL A 138 -2.46 -8.29 12.10
N ASP A 139 -3.41 -9.05 12.63
CA ASP A 139 -3.72 -10.40 12.15
C ASP A 139 -4.72 -10.30 11.00
N VAL A 140 -4.24 -10.51 9.79
CA VAL A 140 -5.01 -10.32 8.56
C VAL A 140 -5.89 -11.51 8.25
N LYS A 141 -5.30 -12.70 8.34
CA LYS A 141 -5.98 -14.01 8.15
C LYS A 141 -5.29 -15.04 9.03
N PRO A 142 -5.93 -16.18 9.34
CA PRO A 142 -5.28 -17.26 10.08
C PRO A 142 -3.92 -17.64 9.47
N GLY A 143 -2.85 -17.48 10.26
CA GLY A 143 -1.48 -17.77 9.85
C GLY A 143 -0.80 -16.69 9.00
N VAL A 144 -1.40 -15.52 8.83
CA VAL A 144 -0.82 -14.33 8.20
C VAL A 144 -0.89 -13.17 9.17
N SER A 145 0.24 -12.69 9.64
CA SER A 145 0.32 -11.51 10.50
C SER A 145 1.23 -10.43 9.89
N VAL A 146 0.87 -9.18 10.13
CA VAL A 146 1.65 -8.02 9.72
C VAL A 146 2.08 -7.26 10.94
N ARG A 147 3.37 -7.34 11.28
CA ARG A 147 3.97 -6.52 12.33
C ARG A 147 4.35 -5.17 11.75
N THR A 148 4.15 -4.13 12.55
CA THR A 148 4.35 -2.76 12.09
C THR A 148 5.36 -2.04 12.98
N ALA A 149 6.04 -1.05 12.41
CA ALA A 149 6.96 -0.18 13.13
C ALA A 149 6.85 1.26 12.61
N LYS A 150 7.15 2.23 13.47
CA LYS A 150 7.26 3.64 13.05
C LYS A 150 8.56 3.82 12.29
N LEU A 151 8.51 4.53 11.17
CA LEU A 151 9.69 4.97 10.44
C LEU A 151 9.90 6.48 10.63
N ASN A 152 11.16 6.88 10.61
CA ASN A 152 11.54 8.30 10.67
C ASN A 152 11.39 8.93 9.29
N HIS A 153 10.25 9.57 9.05
CA HIS A 153 9.93 10.24 7.79
C HIS A 153 8.95 11.40 8.05
N PRO A 154 9.01 12.51 7.29
CA PRO A 154 8.06 13.61 7.41
C PRO A 154 6.61 13.13 7.31
N ASN A 155 5.76 13.65 8.18
CA ASN A 155 4.37 13.24 8.35
C ASN A 155 4.18 11.79 8.82
N ARG A 156 5.23 11.13 9.30
CA ARG A 156 5.28 9.74 9.76
C ARG A 156 5.18 8.73 8.60
N ALA A 157 5.73 7.56 8.80
CA ALA A 157 5.53 6.41 7.95
C ALA A 157 5.52 5.12 8.79
N THR A 158 4.98 4.05 8.22
CA THR A 158 4.86 2.74 8.86
C THR A 158 5.62 1.71 8.04
N GLY A 159 6.59 1.06 8.67
CA GLY A 159 7.24 -0.14 8.14
C GLY A 159 6.38 -1.38 8.40
N TYR A 160 6.41 -2.33 7.50
CA TYR A 160 5.63 -3.56 7.56
C TYR A 160 6.51 -4.79 7.50
N ARG A 161 6.26 -5.76 8.37
CA ARG A 161 6.81 -7.09 8.29
C ARG A 161 5.67 -8.10 8.16
N VAL A 162 5.58 -8.76 7.04
CA VAL A 162 4.62 -9.82 6.77
C VAL A 162 5.23 -11.16 7.18
N ASP A 163 4.57 -11.86 8.09
CA ASP A 163 4.97 -13.20 8.55
C ASP A 163 3.98 -14.25 8.03
N TYR A 164 4.49 -15.32 7.39
CA TYR A 164 3.70 -16.41 6.86
C TYR A 164 4.46 -17.73 6.86
N LYS A 165 3.93 -18.77 7.53
CA LYS A 165 4.51 -20.13 7.57
C LYS A 165 6.01 -20.16 7.87
N GLY A 166 6.44 -19.43 8.91
CA GLY A 166 7.83 -19.39 9.36
C GLY A 166 8.79 -18.60 8.47
N LYS A 167 8.27 -17.90 7.45
CA LYS A 167 9.02 -16.96 6.62
C LYS A 167 8.53 -15.55 6.86
N SER A 168 9.38 -14.56 6.58
CA SER A 168 9.02 -13.15 6.71
C SER A 168 9.57 -12.31 5.56
N PHE A 169 8.88 -11.21 5.29
CA PHE A 169 9.31 -10.16 4.38
C PHE A 169 9.13 -8.82 5.06
N CYS A 170 10.16 -7.99 5.08
CA CYS A 170 10.09 -6.62 5.59
C CYS A 170 10.05 -5.63 4.43
N TYR A 171 9.13 -4.66 4.54
CA TYR A 171 9.02 -3.51 3.65
C TYR A 171 9.24 -2.25 4.45
N LEU A 172 10.41 -1.66 4.28
CA LEU A 172 10.83 -0.42 4.89
C LEU A 172 11.14 0.54 3.74
N THR A 173 10.31 1.53 3.57
CA THR A 173 10.45 2.57 2.54
C THR A 173 10.64 3.90 3.25
N ASP A 174 10.90 4.94 2.54
CA ASP A 174 10.95 6.34 2.95
C ASP A 174 11.28 6.54 4.45
N THR A 175 12.53 6.26 4.80
CA THR A 175 13.04 6.50 6.14
C THR A 175 14.30 7.37 6.08
N GLU A 176 14.39 8.34 6.97
CA GLU A 176 15.55 9.20 7.12
C GLU A 176 16.46 8.66 8.22
N HIS A 177 17.71 8.39 7.87
CA HIS A 177 18.72 7.98 8.84
C HIS A 177 19.26 9.20 9.58
N VAL A 178 19.26 9.13 10.92
CA VAL A 178 19.89 10.14 11.77
C VAL A 178 21.36 9.78 11.94
N HIS A 179 22.24 10.73 11.68
CA HIS A 179 23.68 10.53 11.84
C HIS A 179 24.01 10.10 13.28
N ASP A 180 24.82 9.05 13.43
CA ASP A 180 25.27 8.48 14.71
C ASP A 180 24.17 7.87 15.63
N GLN A 181 22.95 7.66 15.12
CA GLN A 181 21.91 6.94 15.84
C GLN A 181 21.44 5.73 15.03
N LEU A 182 21.47 4.56 15.65
CA LEU A 182 20.77 3.40 15.11
C LEU A 182 19.27 3.67 15.28
N ASP A 183 18.52 3.59 14.19
CA ASP A 183 17.07 3.62 14.28
C ASP A 183 16.62 2.37 15.05
N GLN A 184 16.08 2.57 16.25
CA GLN A 184 15.66 1.48 17.13
C GLN A 184 14.41 0.73 16.60
N ASN A 185 13.81 1.22 15.53
CA ASN A 185 12.62 0.65 14.91
C ASN A 185 12.94 -0.25 13.69
N ILE A 186 14.20 -0.33 13.26
CA ILE A 186 14.66 -1.13 12.12
C ILE A 186 15.44 -2.37 12.57
#